data_bc87fa72582d997ecc2f3961982d909e
#
_entry.id   bc87fa72582d997ecc2f3961982d909e
#
_cell.length_a   1.000
_cell.length_b   1.000
_cell.length_c   1.000
_cell.angle_alpha   90.00
_cell.angle_beta   90.00
_cell.angle_gamma   90.00
#
_symmetry.space_group_name_H-M   'P 1'
#
loop_
_entity.id
_entity.type
_entity.pdbx_description
1 polymer ?
#
loop_
_entity_poly.entity_id
_entity_poly.type
_entity_poly.pdbx_seq_one_letter_code
_entity_poly.pdbx_strand_id
1 'polypeptide(L)'
;MNREQFQRAAFVLGKDHCLYVVETLYIKEWSTATEIAEELKIHTATAVKYLTELYEIGLVEKRTREGKYKDALEYRLKESEINLTLNFEKIIEEESKDVIKRAKIMRVKEHARDDVNYEWDDEKQKIRKINIVRAGLRRGVRESIELSDIEGRFLWHMPYPSEDFISVEQICGKSGIKNVMEIKKILALVDLLKEKSIIESSHD
;
A
#
# COMPACT_ATOMS: atom_id res chain seq x y z
N MET A 1 -0.77 17.35 0.06
CA MET A 1 -1.51 16.16 -0.45
C MET A 1 -0.58 14.97 -0.36
N ASN A 2 -1.04 13.83 0.16
CA ASN A 2 -0.26 12.60 0.20
C ASN A 2 -0.25 11.89 -1.17
N ARG A 3 0.57 10.83 -1.32
CA ARG A 3 0.72 10.08 -2.59
C ARG A 3 -0.59 9.50 -3.10
N GLU A 4 -1.39 8.92 -2.22
CA GLU A 4 -2.66 8.29 -2.57
C GLU A 4 -3.68 9.31 -3.06
N GLN A 5 -3.83 10.43 -2.34
CA GLN A 5 -4.70 11.53 -2.74
C GLN A 5 -4.29 12.13 -4.10
N PHE A 6 -2.98 12.28 -4.33
CA PHE A 6 -2.47 12.75 -5.62
C PHE A 6 -2.80 11.77 -6.76
N GLN A 7 -2.51 10.48 -6.56
CA GLN A 7 -2.80 9.45 -7.56
C GLN A 7 -4.29 9.40 -7.89
N ARG A 8 -5.15 9.48 -6.86
CA ARG A 8 -6.60 9.49 -7.04
C ARG A 8 -7.07 10.72 -7.82
N ALA A 9 -6.59 11.91 -7.47
CA ALA A 9 -6.93 13.14 -8.18
C ALA A 9 -6.47 13.12 -9.65
N ALA A 10 -5.22 12.72 -9.90
CA ALA A 10 -4.68 12.58 -11.25
C ALA A 10 -5.45 11.55 -12.08
N PHE A 11 -5.83 10.42 -11.48
CA PHE A 11 -6.63 9.38 -12.14
C PHE A 11 -8.04 9.89 -12.51
N VAL A 12 -8.71 10.62 -11.61
CA VAL A 12 -10.06 11.16 -11.86
C VAL A 12 -10.01 12.21 -12.96
N LEU A 13 -9.08 13.16 -12.88
CA LEU A 13 -8.96 14.25 -13.87
C LEU A 13 -8.49 13.77 -15.24
N GLY A 14 -7.73 12.65 -15.29
CA GLY A 14 -7.26 12.04 -16.53
C GLY A 14 -8.30 11.20 -17.27
N LYS A 15 -9.53 11.04 -16.75
CA LYS A 15 -10.61 10.31 -17.44
C LYS A 15 -11.18 11.11 -18.60
N ASP A 16 -11.59 10.39 -19.64
CA ASP A 16 -12.31 10.98 -20.76
C ASP A 16 -13.52 11.78 -20.26
N HIS A 17 -13.73 12.94 -20.83
CA HIS A 17 -14.81 13.89 -20.48
C HIS A 17 -14.75 14.51 -19.06
N CYS A 18 -13.89 14.09 -18.14
CA CYS A 18 -13.88 14.65 -16.78
C CYS A 18 -13.54 16.15 -16.77
N LEU A 19 -12.57 16.58 -17.56
CA LEU A 19 -12.23 17.99 -17.68
C LEU A 19 -13.36 18.82 -18.27
N TYR A 20 -14.13 18.27 -19.22
CA TYR A 20 -15.33 18.95 -19.77
C TYR A 20 -16.43 19.12 -18.71
N VAL A 21 -16.58 18.15 -17.80
CA VAL A 21 -17.47 18.29 -16.63
C VAL A 21 -17.01 19.44 -15.74
N VAL A 22 -15.70 19.54 -15.48
CA VAL A 22 -15.11 20.64 -14.69
C VAL A 22 -15.33 21.99 -15.37
N GLU A 23 -15.07 22.09 -16.68
CA GLU A 23 -15.32 23.30 -17.49
C GLU A 23 -16.81 23.73 -17.46
N THR A 24 -17.73 22.77 -17.58
CA THR A 24 -19.18 23.05 -17.52
C THR A 24 -19.56 23.59 -16.14
N LEU A 25 -19.03 23.03 -15.05
CA LEU A 25 -19.26 23.51 -13.69
C LEU A 25 -18.65 24.90 -13.45
N TYR A 26 -17.51 25.20 -14.08
CA TYR A 26 -16.90 26.52 -13.98
C TYR A 26 -17.77 27.60 -14.63
N ILE A 27 -18.38 27.28 -15.79
CA ILE A 27 -19.22 28.24 -16.57
C ILE A 27 -20.59 28.42 -15.91
N LYS A 28 -21.22 27.36 -15.44
CA LYS A 28 -22.62 27.37 -14.96
C LYS A 28 -22.77 27.55 -13.45
N GLU A 29 -21.68 27.61 -12.70
CA GLU A 29 -21.64 27.63 -11.24
C GLU A 29 -22.30 26.40 -10.60
N TRP A 30 -23.65 26.39 -10.48
CA TRP A 30 -24.41 25.25 -9.95
C TRP A 30 -25.12 24.49 -11.05
N SER A 31 -24.86 23.17 -11.16
CA SER A 31 -25.49 22.31 -12.17
C SER A 31 -25.84 20.95 -11.61
N THR A 32 -26.92 20.37 -12.08
CA THR A 32 -27.30 19.00 -11.82
C THR A 32 -26.56 18.03 -12.75
N ALA A 33 -26.49 16.75 -12.36
CA ALA A 33 -25.91 15.72 -13.22
C ALA A 33 -26.64 15.59 -14.58
N THR A 34 -27.93 15.82 -14.60
CA THR A 34 -28.75 15.79 -15.83
C THR A 34 -28.40 16.95 -16.77
N GLU A 35 -28.30 18.17 -16.24
CA GLU A 35 -27.91 19.35 -17.02
C GLU A 35 -26.52 19.22 -17.64
N ILE A 36 -25.56 18.63 -16.89
CA ILE A 36 -24.20 18.34 -17.38
C ILE A 36 -24.23 17.25 -18.45
N ALA A 37 -25.02 16.19 -18.22
CA ALA A 37 -25.15 15.10 -19.18
C ALA A 37 -25.73 15.53 -20.51
N GLU A 38 -26.75 16.40 -20.50
CA GLU A 38 -27.35 16.99 -21.68
C GLU A 38 -26.36 17.86 -22.44
N GLU A 39 -25.65 18.77 -21.75
CA GLU A 39 -24.64 19.65 -22.32
C GLU A 39 -23.51 18.87 -23.03
N LEU A 40 -22.97 17.87 -22.35
CA LEU A 40 -21.84 17.08 -22.84
C LEU A 40 -22.25 15.92 -23.74
N LYS A 41 -23.54 15.67 -23.93
CA LYS A 41 -24.09 14.52 -24.67
C LYS A 41 -23.57 13.16 -24.17
N ILE A 42 -23.47 13.03 -22.87
CA ILE A 42 -23.08 11.79 -22.17
C ILE A 42 -24.28 11.22 -21.41
N HIS A 43 -24.17 9.97 -20.96
CA HIS A 43 -25.19 9.38 -20.11
C HIS A 43 -25.21 10.04 -18.72
N THR A 44 -26.39 10.29 -18.15
CA THR A 44 -26.56 10.86 -16.81
C THR A 44 -25.81 10.05 -15.74
N ALA A 45 -25.81 8.71 -15.86
CA ALA A 45 -25.04 7.86 -14.96
C ALA A 45 -23.53 8.14 -15.00
N THR A 46 -22.99 8.49 -16.19
CA THR A 46 -21.59 8.89 -16.36
C THR A 46 -21.31 10.24 -15.69
N ALA A 47 -22.20 11.21 -15.87
CA ALA A 47 -22.09 12.51 -15.20
C ALA A 47 -22.14 12.36 -13.68
N VAL A 48 -23.08 11.57 -13.14
CA VAL A 48 -23.17 11.27 -11.70
C VAL A 48 -21.87 10.66 -11.19
N LYS A 49 -21.29 9.70 -11.92
CA LYS A 49 -20.02 9.07 -11.54
C LYS A 49 -18.89 10.08 -11.44
N TYR A 50 -18.70 10.93 -12.45
CA TYR A 50 -17.66 11.97 -12.43
C TYR A 50 -17.87 12.98 -11.29
N LEU A 51 -19.09 13.45 -11.09
CA LEU A 51 -19.41 14.38 -10.02
C LEU A 51 -19.18 13.79 -8.64
N THR A 52 -19.48 12.50 -8.45
CA THR A 52 -19.21 11.79 -7.21
C THR A 52 -17.70 11.68 -6.97
N GLU A 53 -16.92 11.28 -7.98
CA GLU A 53 -15.47 11.16 -7.88
C GLU A 53 -14.81 12.53 -7.63
N LEU A 54 -15.26 13.59 -8.32
CA LEU A 54 -14.79 14.97 -8.10
C LEU A 54 -15.14 15.48 -6.69
N TYR A 55 -16.30 15.10 -6.17
CA TYR A 55 -16.69 15.40 -4.79
C TYR A 55 -15.81 14.67 -3.76
N GLU A 56 -15.53 13.40 -4.00
CA GLU A 56 -14.69 12.57 -3.12
C GLU A 56 -13.22 13.04 -3.04
N ILE A 57 -12.70 13.62 -4.13
CA ILE A 57 -11.37 14.25 -4.13
C ILE A 57 -11.41 15.72 -3.69
N GLY A 58 -12.58 16.23 -3.35
CA GLY A 58 -12.77 17.55 -2.75
C GLY A 58 -12.74 18.73 -3.73
N LEU A 59 -12.80 18.49 -5.04
CA LEU A 59 -12.81 19.56 -6.07
C LEU A 59 -14.17 20.20 -6.27
N VAL A 60 -15.25 19.50 -5.97
CA VAL A 60 -16.59 20.04 -6.05
C VAL A 60 -17.30 19.98 -4.69
N GLU A 61 -18.27 20.84 -4.52
CA GLU A 61 -19.26 20.79 -3.44
C GLU A 61 -20.63 20.44 -3.99
N LYS A 62 -21.52 19.96 -3.14
CA LYS A 62 -22.88 19.58 -3.50
C LYS A 62 -23.89 20.17 -2.53
N ARG A 63 -25.08 20.48 -3.05
CA ARG A 63 -26.25 20.87 -2.25
C ARG A 63 -27.51 20.25 -2.82
N THR A 64 -28.57 20.23 -2.02
CA THR A 64 -29.90 19.90 -2.53
C THR A 64 -30.50 21.14 -3.16
N ARG A 65 -31.07 21.03 -4.37
CA ARG A 65 -31.73 22.13 -5.09
C ARG A 65 -32.95 22.63 -4.32
N GLU A 66 -33.01 23.92 -4.09
CA GLU A 66 -34.22 24.55 -3.51
C GLU A 66 -35.27 24.71 -4.59
N GLY A 67 -36.53 24.28 -4.34
CA GLY A 67 -37.63 24.47 -5.26
C GLY A 67 -38.55 23.25 -5.43
N LYS A 68 -39.30 23.20 -6.56
CA LYS A 68 -40.27 22.13 -6.86
C LYS A 68 -39.66 20.72 -6.98
N TYR A 69 -38.38 20.62 -7.27
CA TYR A 69 -37.62 19.36 -7.42
C TYR A 69 -36.60 19.21 -6.28
N LYS A 70 -37.13 19.11 -5.05
CA LYS A 70 -36.30 19.11 -3.81
C LYS A 70 -35.24 18.02 -3.71
N ASP A 71 -35.31 16.98 -4.52
CA ASP A 71 -34.42 15.84 -4.44
C ASP A 71 -33.26 15.88 -5.44
N ALA A 72 -33.15 16.93 -6.26
CA ALA A 72 -32.04 17.04 -7.20
C ALA A 72 -30.80 17.60 -6.52
N LEU A 73 -29.67 16.89 -6.64
CA LEU A 73 -28.36 17.36 -6.19
C LEU A 73 -27.76 18.27 -7.27
N GLU A 74 -27.31 19.44 -6.85
CA GLU A 74 -26.51 20.37 -7.63
C GLU A 74 -25.07 20.35 -7.16
N TYR A 75 -24.17 20.56 -8.09
CA TYR A 75 -22.73 20.54 -7.87
C TYR A 75 -22.10 21.84 -8.37
N ARG A 76 -21.05 22.29 -7.68
CA ARG A 76 -20.26 23.47 -8.05
C ARG A 76 -18.79 23.21 -7.80
N LEU A 77 -17.90 23.78 -8.61
CA LEU A 77 -16.48 23.84 -8.29
C LEU A 77 -16.25 24.65 -7.01
N LYS A 78 -15.36 24.18 -6.14
CA LYS A 78 -14.97 24.93 -4.94
C LYS A 78 -14.05 26.09 -5.26
N GLU A 79 -13.16 25.90 -6.23
CA GLU A 79 -12.13 26.86 -6.62
C GLU A 79 -11.99 26.89 -8.13
N SER A 80 -11.64 28.04 -8.68
CA SER A 80 -11.42 28.23 -10.12
C SER A 80 -10.09 27.68 -10.61
N GLU A 81 -9.19 27.32 -9.70
CA GLU A 81 -7.86 26.81 -9.99
C GLU A 81 -7.62 25.48 -9.28
N ILE A 82 -7.09 24.48 -10.01
CA ILE A 82 -6.77 23.17 -9.48
C ILE A 82 -5.25 23.04 -9.42
N ASN A 83 -4.69 23.09 -8.20
CA ASN A 83 -3.27 22.91 -7.95
C ASN A 83 -2.99 21.51 -7.37
N LEU A 84 -2.34 20.63 -8.14
CA LEU A 84 -1.90 19.33 -7.70
C LEU A 84 -0.40 19.37 -7.35
N THR A 85 -0.08 19.52 -6.08
CA THR A 85 1.32 19.54 -5.62
C THR A 85 1.67 18.25 -4.88
N LEU A 86 2.71 17.57 -5.35
CA LEU A 86 3.28 16.37 -4.73
C LEU A 86 4.67 16.69 -4.17
N ASN A 87 4.81 16.59 -2.86
CA ASN A 87 6.11 16.75 -2.20
C ASN A 87 6.73 15.37 -1.95
N PHE A 88 7.72 14.99 -2.76
CA PHE A 88 8.38 13.69 -2.68
C PHE A 88 9.19 13.52 -1.39
N GLU A 89 9.82 14.56 -0.86
CA GLU A 89 10.57 14.48 0.41
C GLU A 89 9.65 14.10 1.56
N LYS A 90 8.50 14.77 1.64
CA LYS A 90 7.50 14.49 2.67
C LYS A 90 6.92 13.08 2.57
N ILE A 91 6.67 12.60 1.36
CA ILE A 91 6.17 11.24 1.13
C ILE A 91 7.19 10.20 1.58
N ILE A 92 8.46 10.37 1.17
CA ILE A 92 9.54 9.46 1.56
C ILE A 92 9.74 9.48 3.08
N GLU A 93 9.63 10.64 3.71
CA GLU A 93 9.75 10.77 5.16
C GLU A 93 8.61 10.05 5.90
N GLU A 94 7.36 10.20 5.45
CA GLU A 94 6.20 9.53 6.02
C GLU A 94 6.30 8.00 5.85
N GLU A 95 6.59 7.51 4.63
CA GLU A 95 6.81 6.08 4.38
C GLU A 95 7.94 5.51 5.25
N SER A 96 9.02 6.28 5.45
CA SER A 96 10.15 5.87 6.29
C SER A 96 9.75 5.73 7.77
N LYS A 97 8.95 6.65 8.29
CA LYS A 97 8.43 6.59 9.67
C LYS A 97 7.56 5.36 9.88
N ASP A 98 6.68 5.04 8.92
CA ASP A 98 5.79 3.88 8.99
C ASP A 98 6.57 2.56 8.94
N VAL A 99 7.57 2.45 8.05
CA VAL A 99 8.46 1.28 7.96
C VAL A 99 9.19 1.06 9.28
N ILE A 100 9.80 2.10 9.86
CA ILE A 100 10.52 2.00 11.14
C ILE A 100 9.55 1.64 12.27
N LYS A 101 8.39 2.28 12.35
CA LYS A 101 7.36 1.97 13.35
C LYS A 101 6.94 0.50 13.27
N ARG A 102 6.64 0.00 12.06
CA ARG A 102 6.27 -1.39 11.85
C ARG A 102 7.37 -2.36 12.28
N ALA A 103 8.63 -2.08 11.94
CA ALA A 103 9.77 -2.91 12.33
C ALA A 103 9.97 -2.96 13.87
N LYS A 104 9.62 -1.90 14.59
CA LYS A 104 9.69 -1.84 16.06
C LYS A 104 8.64 -2.70 16.74
N ILE A 105 7.38 -2.63 16.27
CA ILE A 105 6.26 -3.33 16.92
C ILE A 105 6.13 -4.79 16.49
N MET A 106 6.59 -5.14 15.28
CA MET A 106 6.51 -6.49 14.77
C MET A 106 7.63 -7.35 15.39
N ARG A 107 7.22 -8.31 16.20
CA ARG A 107 8.13 -9.28 16.84
C ARG A 107 8.00 -10.63 16.15
N VAL A 108 9.13 -11.28 15.92
CA VAL A 108 9.22 -12.53 15.16
C VAL A 108 10.14 -13.53 15.81
N LYS A 109 9.89 -14.79 15.53
CA LYS A 109 10.82 -15.91 15.78
C LYS A 109 10.58 -17.01 14.75
N GLU A 110 11.50 -17.94 14.67
CA GLU A 110 11.35 -19.12 13.84
C GLU A 110 10.18 -19.99 14.33
N HIS A 111 9.43 -20.59 13.41
CA HIS A 111 8.41 -21.57 13.73
C HIS A 111 9.02 -22.99 13.63
N ALA A 112 8.81 -23.82 14.66
CA ALA A 112 9.31 -25.18 14.65
C ALA A 112 8.62 -26.04 13.58
N ARG A 113 9.37 -26.41 12.52
CA ARG A 113 8.86 -27.21 11.39
C ARG A 113 9.88 -28.24 10.94
N ASP A 114 9.48 -29.50 10.86
CA ASP A 114 10.32 -30.61 10.41
C ASP A 114 10.51 -30.68 8.90
N ASP A 115 9.69 -29.94 8.14
CA ASP A 115 9.71 -29.92 6.67
C ASP A 115 10.44 -28.70 6.08
N VAL A 116 11.08 -27.87 6.92
CA VAL A 116 11.86 -26.71 6.51
C VAL A 116 13.34 -26.95 6.76
N ASN A 117 14.15 -26.79 5.72
CA ASN A 117 15.59 -26.90 5.79
C ASN A 117 16.26 -25.62 5.28
N TYR A 118 17.31 -25.20 5.97
CA TYR A 118 18.10 -24.02 5.61
C TYR A 118 19.43 -24.41 5.00
N GLU A 119 19.84 -23.74 3.93
CA GLU A 119 21.20 -23.79 3.39
C GLU A 119 21.99 -22.61 3.93
N TRP A 120 23.03 -22.92 4.73
CA TRP A 120 23.84 -21.94 5.45
C TRP A 120 25.13 -21.58 4.70
N ASP A 121 25.64 -20.42 5.01
CA ASP A 121 27.00 -19.97 4.70
C ASP A 121 27.62 -19.48 6.01
N ASP A 122 28.30 -20.39 6.71
CA ASP A 122 28.87 -20.12 8.05
C ASP A 122 29.97 -19.05 7.99
N GLU A 123 30.78 -19.04 6.93
CA GLU A 123 31.83 -18.02 6.75
C GLU A 123 31.27 -16.60 6.65
N LYS A 124 30.12 -16.47 6.02
CA LYS A 124 29.43 -15.19 5.81
C LYS A 124 28.29 -14.92 6.79
N GLN A 125 28.09 -15.85 7.74
CA GLN A 125 27.01 -15.75 8.74
C GLN A 125 25.66 -15.36 8.12
N LYS A 126 25.22 -16.15 7.13
CA LYS A 126 23.95 -15.95 6.44
C LYS A 126 23.31 -17.24 5.97
N ILE A 127 22.01 -17.22 5.81
CA ILE A 127 21.23 -18.27 5.13
C ILE A 127 21.14 -17.91 3.65
N ARG A 128 21.42 -18.87 2.77
CA ARG A 128 21.34 -18.67 1.32
C ARG A 128 19.97 -19.01 0.76
N LYS A 129 19.34 -20.02 1.37
CA LYS A 129 18.14 -20.61 0.82
C LYS A 129 17.32 -21.33 1.88
N ILE A 130 16.01 -21.29 1.71
CA ILE A 130 15.06 -22.06 2.51
C ILE A 130 14.43 -23.09 1.59
N ASN A 131 14.50 -24.36 1.97
CA ASN A 131 13.87 -25.47 1.25
C ASN A 131 12.71 -26.03 2.07
N ILE A 132 11.52 -26.08 1.46
CA ILE A 132 10.35 -26.76 2.03
C ILE A 132 10.28 -28.14 1.38
N VAL A 133 10.40 -29.21 2.17
CA VAL A 133 10.41 -30.58 1.68
C VAL A 133 9.04 -31.25 1.80
N ARG A 134 8.78 -32.24 0.97
CA ARG A 134 7.54 -33.07 1.09
C ARG A 134 7.71 -34.07 2.21
N ALA A 135 6.68 -34.18 3.05
CA ALA A 135 6.57 -35.31 3.97
C ALA A 135 6.22 -36.59 3.18
N GLY A 136 6.89 -37.73 3.47
CA GLY A 136 6.56 -39.04 2.91
C GLY A 136 7.76 -39.78 2.31
N LEU A 137 7.49 -40.97 1.71
CA LEU A 137 8.46 -41.92 1.18
C LEU A 137 9.32 -41.38 0.02
N ARG A 138 8.91 -40.38 -0.69
CA ARG A 138 9.71 -39.68 -1.69
C ARG A 138 10.05 -38.29 -1.16
N ARG A 139 11.14 -38.19 -0.44
CA ARG A 139 11.70 -36.89 0.00
C ARG A 139 12.19 -36.11 -1.20
N GLY A 140 11.57 -34.96 -1.47
CA GLY A 140 11.99 -34.02 -2.52
C GLY A 140 11.63 -32.60 -2.12
N VAL A 141 12.41 -31.64 -2.58
CA VAL A 141 12.11 -30.22 -2.37
C VAL A 141 10.81 -29.89 -3.08
N ARG A 142 9.84 -29.41 -2.33
CA ARG A 142 8.53 -28.94 -2.86
C ARG A 142 8.64 -27.51 -3.37
N GLU A 143 9.30 -26.68 -2.59
CA GLU A 143 9.45 -25.25 -2.84
C GLU A 143 10.78 -24.79 -2.26
N SER A 144 11.36 -23.79 -2.88
CA SER A 144 12.64 -23.24 -2.52
C SER A 144 12.59 -21.71 -2.62
N ILE A 145 13.06 -21.03 -1.59
CA ILE A 145 13.13 -19.59 -1.50
C ILE A 145 14.60 -19.19 -1.51
N GLU A 146 15.05 -18.59 -2.60
CA GLU A 146 16.39 -18.01 -2.69
C GLU A 146 16.40 -16.67 -1.95
N LEU A 147 17.46 -16.42 -1.18
CA LEU A 147 17.59 -15.24 -0.35
C LEU A 147 18.70 -14.33 -0.86
N SER A 148 18.42 -13.04 -0.89
CA SER A 148 19.46 -12.04 -1.09
C SER A 148 20.41 -12.00 0.12
N ASP A 149 21.54 -11.33 -0.04
CA ASP A 149 22.53 -11.19 1.03
C ASP A 149 21.97 -10.56 2.31
N ILE A 150 21.13 -9.54 2.15
CA ILE A 150 20.47 -8.85 3.26
C ILE A 150 19.48 -9.77 3.98
N GLU A 151 18.65 -10.47 3.24
CA GLU A 151 17.65 -11.40 3.75
C GLU A 151 18.30 -12.58 4.47
N GLY A 152 19.38 -13.11 3.91
CA GLY A 152 20.13 -14.19 4.52
C GLY A 152 20.78 -13.79 5.85
N ARG A 153 21.37 -12.59 5.93
CA ARG A 153 21.93 -12.06 7.18
C ARG A 153 20.85 -11.79 8.24
N PHE A 154 19.69 -11.29 7.82
CA PHE A 154 18.56 -11.11 8.72
C PHE A 154 18.13 -12.43 9.35
N LEU A 155 17.92 -13.47 8.54
CA LEU A 155 17.50 -14.78 9.01
C LEU A 155 18.55 -15.48 9.88
N TRP A 156 19.84 -15.22 9.66
CA TRP A 156 20.91 -15.74 10.52
C TRP A 156 20.75 -15.33 11.99
N HIS A 157 20.18 -14.16 12.23
CA HIS A 157 19.94 -13.61 13.56
C HIS A 157 18.51 -13.80 14.07
N MET A 158 17.71 -14.60 13.35
CA MET A 158 16.35 -14.94 13.77
C MET A 158 16.40 -15.78 15.05
N PRO A 159 15.60 -15.47 16.09
CA PRO A 159 15.51 -16.31 17.28
C PRO A 159 14.94 -17.68 16.95
N TYR A 160 15.48 -18.71 17.63
CA TYR A 160 14.99 -20.07 17.52
C TYR A 160 13.56 -20.23 18.08
N PRO A 161 12.84 -21.32 17.75
CA PRO A 161 11.48 -21.54 18.23
C PRO A 161 11.34 -21.56 19.76
N SER A 162 12.39 -21.97 20.48
CA SER A 162 12.45 -22.01 21.95
C SER A 162 12.77 -20.66 22.60
N GLU A 163 13.15 -19.67 21.83
CA GLU A 163 13.52 -18.34 22.32
C GLU A 163 12.35 -17.38 22.32
N ASP A 164 12.54 -16.23 22.96
CA ASP A 164 11.55 -15.16 22.99
C ASP A 164 11.46 -14.43 21.65
N PHE A 165 10.29 -13.86 21.36
CA PHE A 165 10.10 -12.98 20.23
C PHE A 165 10.94 -11.73 20.36
N ILE A 166 11.65 -11.36 19.30
CA ILE A 166 12.35 -10.07 19.22
C ILE A 166 11.86 -9.24 18.03
N SER A 167 12.01 -7.91 18.14
CA SER A 167 11.51 -7.04 17.08
C SER A 167 12.33 -7.15 15.79
N VAL A 168 11.68 -6.96 14.65
CA VAL A 168 12.35 -6.92 13.35
C VAL A 168 13.47 -5.88 13.35
N GLU A 169 13.26 -4.72 14.01
CA GLU A 169 14.29 -3.68 14.17
C GLU A 169 15.54 -4.21 14.88
N GLN A 170 15.37 -4.99 15.97
CA GLN A 170 16.50 -5.55 16.71
C GLN A 170 17.29 -6.56 15.87
N ILE A 171 16.60 -7.41 15.10
CA ILE A 171 17.25 -8.34 14.16
C ILE A 171 18.00 -7.57 13.07
N CYS A 172 17.38 -6.55 12.48
CA CYS A 172 18.02 -5.68 11.49
C CYS A 172 19.30 -5.03 12.08
N GLY A 173 19.22 -4.55 13.33
CA GLY A 173 20.40 -4.00 14.03
C GLY A 173 21.56 -4.98 14.17
N LYS A 174 21.28 -6.23 14.59
CA LYS A 174 22.27 -7.32 14.69
C LYS A 174 22.87 -7.68 13.31
N SER A 175 22.06 -7.64 12.26
CA SER A 175 22.45 -7.96 10.88
C SER A 175 23.15 -6.81 10.15
N GLY A 176 23.33 -5.64 10.80
CA GLY A 176 23.92 -4.45 10.18
C GLY A 176 23.03 -3.74 9.16
N ILE A 177 21.72 -4.02 9.16
CA ILE A 177 20.73 -3.44 8.25
C ILE A 177 20.20 -2.14 8.87
N LYS A 178 20.55 -1.00 8.29
CA LYS A 178 20.19 0.34 8.80
C LYS A 178 19.38 1.16 7.80
N ASN A 179 19.43 0.82 6.53
CA ASN A 179 18.76 1.55 5.47
C ASN A 179 17.26 1.22 5.47
N VAL A 180 16.40 2.26 5.44
CA VAL A 180 14.94 2.11 5.47
C VAL A 180 14.43 1.27 4.30
N MET A 181 15.01 1.41 3.11
CA MET A 181 14.63 0.60 1.94
C MET A 181 14.98 -0.87 2.11
N GLU A 182 16.08 -1.18 2.80
CA GLU A 182 16.45 -2.56 3.16
C GLU A 182 15.49 -3.10 4.22
N ILE A 183 15.16 -2.33 5.26
CA ILE A 183 14.16 -2.71 6.27
C ILE A 183 12.80 -2.99 5.63
N LYS A 184 12.38 -2.18 4.64
CA LYS A 184 11.14 -2.42 3.88
C LYS A 184 11.18 -3.78 3.15
N LYS A 185 12.30 -4.16 2.55
CA LYS A 185 12.48 -5.50 1.93
C LYS A 185 12.40 -6.62 2.97
N ILE A 186 13.02 -6.43 4.13
CA ILE A 186 12.94 -7.40 5.23
C ILE A 186 11.50 -7.57 5.72
N LEU A 187 10.74 -6.50 5.90
CA LEU A 187 9.33 -6.61 6.27
C LEU A 187 8.51 -7.39 5.24
N ALA A 188 8.78 -7.22 3.94
CA ALA A 188 8.14 -8.00 2.89
C ALA A 188 8.53 -9.49 2.95
N LEU A 189 9.81 -9.80 3.24
CA LEU A 189 10.25 -11.18 3.49
C LEU A 189 9.54 -11.77 4.71
N VAL A 190 9.45 -11.04 5.81
CA VAL A 190 8.76 -11.47 7.03
C VAL A 190 7.29 -11.82 6.73
N ASP A 191 6.59 -10.99 5.95
CA ASP A 191 5.21 -11.28 5.54
C ASP A 191 5.12 -12.58 4.73
N LEU A 192 6.02 -12.77 3.77
CA LEU A 192 6.10 -13.99 2.96
C LEU A 192 6.36 -15.24 3.83
N LEU A 193 7.33 -15.17 4.74
CA LEU A 193 7.68 -16.30 5.61
C LEU A 193 6.57 -16.62 6.61
N LYS A 194 5.84 -15.60 7.07
CA LYS A 194 4.66 -15.77 7.91
C LYS A 194 3.52 -16.47 7.15
N GLU A 195 3.24 -16.05 5.92
CA GLU A 195 2.24 -16.68 5.05
C GLU A 195 2.55 -18.17 4.84
N LYS A 196 3.84 -18.51 4.71
CA LYS A 196 4.30 -19.89 4.58
C LYS A 196 4.46 -20.63 5.92
N SER A 197 4.11 -20.01 7.04
CA SER A 197 4.26 -20.55 8.40
C SER A 197 5.70 -21.01 8.72
N ILE A 198 6.70 -20.32 8.16
CA ILE A 198 8.12 -20.55 8.46
C ILE A 198 8.54 -19.78 9.72
N ILE A 199 7.88 -18.67 9.98
CA ILE A 199 8.08 -17.87 11.19
C ILE A 199 6.75 -17.62 11.91
N GLU A 200 6.84 -17.34 13.19
CA GLU A 200 5.76 -16.82 14.02
C GLU A 200 5.91 -15.30 14.20
N SER A 201 4.81 -14.61 14.35
CA SER A 201 4.83 -13.18 14.68
C SER A 201 3.86 -12.87 15.81
N SER A 202 4.27 -11.97 16.70
CA SER A 202 3.40 -11.32 17.68
C SER A 202 3.38 -9.80 17.43
N HIS A 203 2.29 -9.17 17.79
CA HIS A 203 2.17 -7.72 17.83
C HIS A 203 1.98 -7.35 19.30
N ASP A 204 2.81 -6.45 19.80
CA ASP A 204 2.59 -5.80 21.09
C ASP A 204 1.53 -4.70 20.97
#